data_0b21537e706484748fcb6018d84a9c52
#
_entry.id   0b21537e706484748fcb6018d84a9c52
#
_cell.length_a   1.000
_cell.length_b   1.000
_cell.length_c   1.000
_cell.angle_alpha   90.00
_cell.angle_beta   90.00
_cell.angle_gamma   90.00
#
_symmetry.space_group_name_H-M   'P 1'
#
loop_
_entity.id
_entity.type
_entity.pdbx_description
1 polymer ?
#
loop_
_entity_poly.entity_id
_entity_poly.type
_entity_poly.pdbx_seq_one_letter_code
_entity_poly.pdbx_strand_id
1 'polypeptide(L)'
;FLTNSITRMQKRDGGTKNGIGVFLRELKERCFAPHDAFTVGEVFEVDREQLEEFIGEDGYFSTMFAFDPIQSYKKGTCQCEFDRNMNPDEWKRDVFVNQKLLGDIAFEANIIENHDMARGATIYIPDEDYGFASISALAGLQVLQRGMPFLYQGQEIGMTNCHRNDISEYDDISTKDQYQVAIDAGCTKEEALACCYENSRDNALSLIHI
;
A
#
# COMPACT_ATOMS: atom_id res chain seq x y z
N PHE A 1 6.58 3.58 9.26
CA PHE A 1 7.48 3.87 10.41
C PHE A 1 8.44 2.71 10.72
N LEU A 2 7.98 1.47 10.73
CA LEU A 2 8.81 0.29 10.99
C LEU A 2 9.71 -0.07 9.80
N THR A 3 9.25 0.09 8.57
CA THR A 3 9.98 -0.26 7.36
C THR A 3 11.21 0.61 7.11
N ASN A 4 11.11 1.92 7.26
CA ASN A 4 12.28 2.80 7.22
C ASN A 4 13.30 2.48 8.32
N SER A 5 12.86 1.95 9.45
CA SER A 5 13.73 1.51 10.54
C SER A 5 14.44 0.19 10.20
N ILE A 6 13.76 -0.74 9.51
CA ILE A 6 14.33 -2.03 9.10
C ILE A 6 15.39 -1.82 8.02
N THR A 7 15.09 -1.04 6.97
CA THR A 7 16.05 -0.70 5.91
C THR A 7 17.22 0.13 6.46
N ARG A 8 16.98 1.04 7.42
CA ARG A 8 18.03 1.80 8.10
C ARG A 8 18.88 0.95 9.02
N MET A 9 18.34 -0.07 9.67
CA MET A 9 19.11 -1.01 10.48
C MET A 9 20.02 -1.87 9.60
N GLN A 10 19.59 -2.31 8.44
CA GLN A 10 20.44 -3.01 7.47
C GLN A 10 21.57 -2.14 6.94
N LYS A 11 21.32 -0.84 6.69
CA LYS A 11 22.33 0.12 6.21
C LYS A 11 23.28 0.62 7.31
N ARG A 12 22.91 0.53 8.57
CA ARG A 12 23.73 1.02 9.70
C ARG A 12 24.90 0.11 10.05
N ASP A 13 24.80 -1.17 9.77
CA ASP A 13 25.79 -2.16 10.21
C ASP A 13 26.90 -2.44 9.18
N GLY A 14 27.15 -1.50 8.24
CA GLY A 14 28.31 -1.57 7.34
C GLY A 14 28.39 -2.85 6.50
N GLY A 15 27.26 -3.44 6.15
CA GLY A 15 27.19 -4.63 5.31
C GLY A 15 27.42 -5.96 6.07
N THR A 16 27.40 -5.94 7.38
CA THR A 16 27.33 -7.19 8.16
C THR A 16 25.88 -7.66 8.22
N LYS A 17 25.64 -8.90 7.80
CA LYS A 17 24.30 -9.55 7.70
C LYS A 17 23.60 -9.81 9.06
N ASN A 18 23.85 -9.00 10.06
CA ASN A 18 23.39 -9.21 11.45
C ASN A 18 22.16 -8.33 11.82
N GLY A 19 21.44 -7.79 10.83
CA GLY A 19 20.25 -6.98 11.06
C GLY A 19 18.98 -7.83 11.26
N ILE A 20 17.86 -7.29 10.78
CA ILE A 20 16.53 -7.91 10.87
C ILE A 20 16.50 -9.35 10.33
N GLY A 21 17.32 -9.67 9.33
CA GLY A 21 17.39 -10.99 8.71
C GLY A 21 17.68 -12.12 9.71
N VAL A 22 18.44 -11.87 10.77
CA VAL A 22 18.66 -12.88 11.83
C VAL A 22 17.36 -13.25 12.52
N PHE A 23 16.56 -12.25 12.87
CA PHE A 23 15.26 -12.46 13.53
C PHE A 23 14.22 -13.09 12.59
N LEU A 24 14.20 -12.64 11.34
CA LEU A 24 13.28 -13.20 10.33
C LEU A 24 13.60 -14.66 10.00
N ARG A 25 14.89 -15.02 9.95
CA ARG A 25 15.31 -16.41 9.77
C ARG A 25 14.92 -17.28 10.94
N GLU A 26 15.17 -16.81 12.16
CA GLU A 26 14.75 -17.54 13.38
C GLU A 26 13.22 -17.72 13.40
N LEU A 27 12.46 -16.68 13.02
CA LEU A 27 11.01 -16.75 12.92
C LEU A 27 10.55 -17.75 11.86
N LYS A 28 11.19 -17.76 10.67
CA LYS A 28 10.93 -18.75 9.63
C LYS A 28 11.19 -20.16 10.13
N GLU A 29 12.36 -20.41 10.70
CA GLU A 29 12.79 -21.75 11.11
C GLU A 29 11.97 -22.32 12.28
N ARG A 30 11.61 -21.44 13.24
CA ARG A 30 10.93 -21.87 14.48
C ARG A 30 9.41 -21.83 14.41
N CYS A 31 8.86 -20.93 13.58
CA CYS A 31 7.42 -20.67 13.56
C CYS A 31 6.77 -20.99 12.22
N PHE A 32 7.36 -20.58 11.09
CA PHE A 32 6.69 -20.70 9.79
C PHE A 32 6.89 -22.09 9.17
N ALA A 33 8.13 -22.53 9.01
CA ALA A 33 8.46 -23.78 8.35
C ALA A 33 7.88 -25.02 9.04
N PRO A 34 7.90 -25.15 10.40
CA PRO A 34 7.30 -26.31 11.07
C PRO A 34 5.79 -26.46 10.88
N HIS A 35 5.11 -25.39 10.47
CA HIS A 35 3.66 -25.36 10.28
C HIS A 35 3.24 -25.22 8.81
N ASP A 36 4.20 -25.28 7.88
CA ASP A 36 3.96 -25.05 6.44
C ASP A 36 3.15 -23.76 6.21
N ALA A 37 3.52 -22.69 6.94
CA ALA A 37 2.75 -21.46 6.97
C ALA A 37 2.99 -20.64 5.71
N PHE A 38 1.90 -20.24 5.04
CA PHE A 38 1.96 -19.20 4.03
C PHE A 38 2.09 -17.82 4.71
N THR A 39 3.13 -17.07 4.36
CA THR A 39 3.46 -15.82 5.03
C THR A 39 3.59 -14.67 4.04
N VAL A 40 3.14 -13.48 4.44
CA VAL A 40 3.20 -12.26 3.63
C VAL A 40 3.99 -11.18 4.36
N GLY A 41 5.03 -10.67 3.72
CA GLY A 41 5.85 -9.58 4.25
C GLY A 41 5.31 -8.21 3.86
N GLU A 42 5.41 -7.26 4.78
CA GLU A 42 5.23 -5.85 4.48
C GLU A 42 6.61 -5.20 4.43
N VAL A 43 7.14 -5.05 3.21
CA VAL A 43 8.51 -4.59 2.97
C VAL A 43 8.48 -3.55 1.86
N PHE A 44 9.20 -2.43 2.06
CA PHE A 44 9.24 -1.30 1.12
C PHE A 44 10.67 -1.05 0.64
N GLU A 45 10.78 -0.46 -0.56
CA GLU A 45 12.05 0.01 -1.11
C GLU A 45 13.15 -1.07 -1.15
N VAL A 46 12.81 -2.25 -1.60
CA VAL A 46 13.77 -3.37 -1.74
C VAL A 46 14.40 -3.39 -3.13
N ASP A 47 15.70 -3.66 -3.18
CA ASP A 47 16.40 -3.98 -4.42
C ASP A 47 16.28 -5.49 -4.76
N ARG A 48 16.82 -5.88 -5.92
CA ARG A 48 16.73 -7.27 -6.38
C ARG A 48 17.40 -8.27 -5.44
N GLU A 49 18.52 -7.92 -4.84
CA GLU A 49 19.25 -8.82 -3.92
C GLU A 49 18.47 -9.00 -2.63
N GLN A 50 17.84 -7.93 -2.15
CA GLN A 50 16.95 -7.96 -1.00
C GLN A 50 15.65 -8.74 -1.29
N LEU A 51 15.10 -8.64 -2.51
CA LEU A 51 13.95 -9.45 -2.92
C LEU A 51 14.23 -10.95 -2.78
N GLU A 52 15.39 -11.42 -3.23
CA GLU A 52 15.78 -12.84 -3.08
C GLU A 52 15.87 -13.24 -1.61
N GLU A 53 16.36 -12.34 -0.75
CA GLU A 53 16.44 -12.61 0.69
C GLU A 53 15.06 -12.64 1.38
N PHE A 54 14.13 -11.76 0.94
CA PHE A 54 12.81 -11.68 1.55
C PHE A 54 11.84 -12.74 1.05
N ILE A 55 11.75 -12.97 -0.27
CA ILE A 55 10.71 -13.80 -0.90
C ILE A 55 11.23 -14.82 -1.93
N GLY A 56 12.55 -14.98 -2.08
CA GLY A 56 13.13 -16.03 -2.92
C GLY A 56 12.84 -17.44 -2.40
N GLU A 57 13.36 -18.47 -3.05
CA GLU A 57 13.15 -19.88 -2.68
C GLU A 57 13.47 -20.12 -1.21
N ASP A 58 14.55 -19.54 -0.70
CA ASP A 58 14.94 -19.59 0.71
C ASP A 58 14.56 -18.31 1.48
N GLY A 59 13.72 -17.45 0.94
CA GLY A 59 13.31 -16.18 1.52
C GLY A 59 12.63 -16.31 2.87
N TYR A 60 12.57 -15.20 3.62
CA TYR A 60 11.96 -15.19 4.96
C TYR A 60 10.45 -15.37 4.90
N PHE A 61 9.80 -14.88 3.85
CA PHE A 61 8.36 -14.93 3.64
C PHE A 61 8.01 -15.68 2.35
N SER A 62 6.79 -16.17 2.26
CA SER A 62 6.26 -16.79 1.05
C SER A 62 6.04 -15.78 -0.06
N THR A 63 5.65 -14.55 0.30
CA THR A 63 5.44 -13.42 -0.62
C THR A 63 5.51 -12.09 0.15
N MET A 64 5.45 -10.97 -0.57
CA MET A 64 5.32 -9.62 0.00
C MET A 64 4.32 -8.80 -0.79
N PHE A 65 3.78 -7.75 -0.18
CA PHE A 65 2.87 -6.85 -0.87
C PHE A 65 3.57 -5.97 -1.91
N ALA A 66 2.94 -5.83 -3.08
CA ALA A 66 3.38 -4.97 -4.17
C ALA A 66 2.95 -3.52 -3.93
N PHE A 67 3.75 -2.75 -3.21
CA PHE A 67 3.43 -1.35 -2.89
C PHE A 67 3.91 -0.35 -3.94
N ASP A 68 4.95 -0.64 -4.70
CA ASP A 68 5.56 0.31 -5.63
C ASP A 68 4.59 0.88 -6.67
N PRO A 69 3.75 0.08 -7.33
CA PRO A 69 2.77 0.60 -8.29
C PRO A 69 1.72 1.51 -7.66
N ILE A 70 1.43 1.30 -6.37
CA ILE A 70 0.41 2.07 -5.63
C ILE A 70 0.95 3.43 -5.19
N GLN A 71 2.24 3.53 -4.94
CA GLN A 71 2.87 4.76 -4.42
C GLN A 71 3.23 5.76 -5.52
N SER A 72 3.21 5.36 -6.78
CA SER A 72 3.66 6.19 -7.90
C SER A 72 2.87 7.51 -8.07
N TYR A 73 1.63 7.59 -7.56
CA TYR A 73 0.82 8.80 -7.61
C TYR A 73 1.04 9.79 -6.46
N LYS A 74 1.77 9.40 -5.41
CA LYS A 74 2.02 10.25 -4.24
C LYS A 74 3.16 11.22 -4.51
N LYS A 75 2.86 12.52 -4.61
CA LYS A 75 3.84 13.60 -4.77
C LYS A 75 3.58 14.67 -3.70
N GLY A 76 4.65 15.23 -3.15
CA GLY A 76 4.57 16.29 -2.13
C GLY A 76 4.67 15.78 -0.69
N THR A 77 4.69 16.71 0.25
CA THR A 77 4.82 16.45 1.70
C THR A 77 3.50 16.56 2.44
N CYS A 78 2.57 17.36 1.94
CA CYS A 78 1.20 17.46 2.43
C CYS A 78 0.29 16.61 1.55
N GLN A 79 -0.66 15.90 2.14
CA GLN A 79 -1.62 15.10 1.37
C GLN A 79 -2.46 15.94 0.40
N CYS A 80 -2.67 17.22 0.71
CA CYS A 80 -3.34 18.16 -0.20
C CYS A 80 -2.55 18.51 -1.48
N GLU A 81 -1.26 18.19 -1.51
CA GLU A 81 -0.39 18.39 -2.68
C GLU A 81 -0.26 17.11 -3.52
N PHE A 82 -0.85 16.01 -3.10
CA PHE A 82 -0.76 14.76 -3.85
C PHE A 82 -1.50 14.89 -5.19
N ASP A 83 -0.78 14.55 -6.26
CA ASP A 83 -1.39 14.42 -7.57
C ASP A 83 -2.20 13.12 -7.60
N ARG A 84 -3.50 13.26 -7.78
CA ARG A 84 -4.45 12.14 -7.76
C ARG A 84 -4.79 11.59 -9.11
N ASN A 85 -4.41 12.31 -10.13
CA ASN A 85 -4.58 11.83 -11.48
C ASN A 85 -3.56 10.73 -11.70
N MET A 86 -3.95 9.50 -11.40
CA MET A 86 -3.14 8.34 -11.78
C MET A 86 -2.90 8.40 -13.28
N ASN A 87 -1.64 8.59 -13.66
CA ASN A 87 -1.26 8.46 -15.06
C ASN A 87 -1.20 6.96 -15.39
N PRO A 88 -2.10 6.42 -16.23
CA PRO A 88 -2.13 4.99 -16.54
C PRO A 88 -0.82 4.48 -17.14
N ASP A 89 -0.09 5.32 -17.88
CA ASP A 89 1.19 4.94 -18.46
C ASP A 89 2.31 4.87 -17.41
N GLU A 90 2.29 5.74 -16.40
CA GLU A 90 3.21 5.66 -15.26
C GLU A 90 2.94 4.40 -14.43
N TRP A 91 1.69 4.16 -14.06
CA TRP A 91 1.29 2.98 -13.32
C TRP A 91 1.68 1.69 -14.05
N LYS A 92 1.35 1.60 -15.34
CA LYS A 92 1.72 0.48 -16.21
C LYS A 92 3.24 0.26 -16.27
N ARG A 93 4.00 1.35 -16.40
CA ARG A 93 5.46 1.30 -16.39
C ARG A 93 5.97 0.71 -15.06
N ASP A 94 5.46 1.17 -13.93
CA ASP A 94 5.90 0.76 -12.61
C ASP A 94 5.53 -0.70 -12.34
N VAL A 95 4.35 -1.16 -12.77
CA VAL A 95 3.97 -2.57 -12.77
C VAL A 95 4.95 -3.42 -13.59
N PHE A 96 5.31 -2.99 -14.81
CA PHE A 96 6.24 -3.75 -15.64
C PHE A 96 7.66 -3.75 -15.09
N VAL A 97 8.12 -2.64 -14.51
CA VAL A 97 9.43 -2.56 -13.85
C VAL A 97 9.46 -3.54 -12.67
N ASN A 98 8.45 -3.54 -11.84
CA ASN A 98 8.33 -4.44 -10.71
C ASN A 98 8.27 -5.91 -11.13
N GLN A 99 7.40 -6.25 -12.08
CA GLN A 99 7.30 -7.61 -12.64
C GLN A 99 8.61 -8.10 -13.24
N LYS A 100 9.38 -7.21 -13.87
CA LYS A 100 10.70 -7.52 -14.41
C LYS A 100 11.74 -7.69 -13.31
N LEU A 101 11.67 -6.89 -12.26
CA LEU A 101 12.55 -6.99 -11.07
C LEU A 101 12.37 -8.33 -10.38
N LEU A 102 11.12 -8.74 -10.18
CA LEU A 102 10.77 -10.05 -9.61
C LEU A 102 11.29 -11.21 -10.48
N GLY A 103 11.15 -11.10 -11.80
CA GLY A 103 11.59 -12.12 -12.73
C GLY A 103 11.06 -13.51 -12.36
N ASP A 104 11.98 -14.44 -12.14
CA ASP A 104 11.67 -15.82 -11.71
C ASP A 104 11.88 -16.04 -10.21
N ILE A 105 12.15 -14.97 -9.44
CA ILE A 105 12.46 -15.07 -8.02
C ILE A 105 11.23 -15.55 -7.25
N ALA A 106 10.09 -14.87 -7.43
CA ALA A 106 8.89 -15.11 -6.64
C ALA A 106 7.63 -14.50 -7.28
N PHE A 107 6.51 -14.60 -6.54
CA PHE A 107 5.27 -13.90 -6.79
C PHE A 107 5.03 -12.89 -5.69
N GLU A 108 4.52 -11.70 -6.03
CA GLU A 108 4.04 -10.72 -5.06
C GLU A 108 2.55 -10.84 -4.80
N ALA A 109 2.14 -10.32 -3.65
CA ALA A 109 0.76 -10.10 -3.28
C ALA A 109 0.29 -8.79 -3.90
N ASN A 110 -0.49 -8.88 -4.98
CA ASN A 110 -1.03 -7.71 -5.68
C ASN A 110 -2.17 -7.10 -4.89
N ILE A 111 -2.04 -5.83 -4.52
CA ILE A 111 -3.08 -5.05 -3.83
C ILE A 111 -3.38 -3.75 -4.57
N ILE A 112 -4.59 -3.21 -4.39
CA ILE A 112 -4.98 -1.86 -4.84
C ILE A 112 -5.31 -1.00 -3.64
N GLU A 113 -5.76 -1.61 -2.56
CA GLU A 113 -6.11 -0.98 -1.30
C GLU A 113 -5.86 -1.92 -0.13
N ASN A 114 -5.74 -1.35 1.06
CA ASN A 114 -5.65 -2.08 2.31
C ASN A 114 -6.19 -1.22 3.49
N HIS A 115 -6.04 -1.70 4.72
CA HIS A 115 -6.49 -1.01 5.93
C HIS A 115 -5.71 0.29 6.24
N ASP A 116 -4.57 0.54 5.61
CA ASP A 116 -3.74 1.73 5.81
C ASP A 116 -3.89 2.76 4.67
N MET A 117 -4.84 2.53 3.75
CA MET A 117 -5.05 3.34 2.56
C MET A 117 -6.52 3.76 2.43
N ALA A 118 -6.75 4.82 1.68
CA ALA A 118 -8.08 5.14 1.18
C ALA A 118 -8.57 4.08 0.19
N ARG A 119 -9.87 4.02 -0.09
CA ARG A 119 -10.47 3.07 -1.02
C ARG A 119 -9.92 3.22 -2.43
N GLY A 120 -9.52 2.14 -3.05
CA GLY A 120 -8.94 2.12 -4.39
C GLY A 120 -9.90 2.69 -5.45
N ALA A 121 -11.19 2.43 -5.33
CA ALA A 121 -12.18 3.00 -6.23
C ALA A 121 -12.19 4.54 -6.21
N THR A 122 -12.01 5.17 -5.04
CA THR A 122 -11.89 6.63 -4.93
C THR A 122 -10.54 7.15 -5.43
N ILE A 123 -9.47 6.39 -5.23
CA ILE A 123 -8.12 6.82 -5.60
C ILE A 123 -7.92 6.77 -7.12
N TYR A 124 -8.42 5.72 -7.77
CA TYR A 124 -8.06 5.40 -9.16
C TYR A 124 -9.15 5.72 -10.17
N ILE A 125 -10.38 5.98 -9.73
CA ILE A 125 -11.50 6.25 -10.63
C ILE A 125 -12.02 7.67 -10.35
N PRO A 126 -11.97 8.59 -11.33
CA PRO A 126 -12.63 9.88 -11.20
C PRO A 126 -14.11 9.74 -10.89
N ASP A 127 -14.67 10.64 -10.08
CA ASP A 127 -16.08 10.56 -9.63
C ASP A 127 -17.05 10.49 -10.81
N GLU A 128 -16.78 11.25 -11.87
CA GLU A 128 -17.59 11.26 -13.10
C GLU A 128 -17.55 9.93 -13.89
N ASP A 129 -16.50 9.15 -13.72
CA ASP A 129 -16.30 7.85 -14.39
C ASP A 129 -16.66 6.66 -13.50
N TYR A 130 -17.09 6.91 -12.26
CA TYR A 130 -17.40 5.85 -11.33
C TYR A 130 -18.60 5.03 -11.78
N GLY A 131 -18.41 3.73 -11.94
CA GLY A 131 -19.45 2.80 -12.35
C GLY A 131 -18.96 1.38 -12.49
N PHE A 132 -19.87 0.47 -12.83
CA PHE A 132 -19.58 -0.95 -12.94
C PHE A 132 -18.40 -1.27 -13.88
N ALA A 133 -18.32 -0.56 -15.01
CA ALA A 133 -17.28 -0.82 -16.01
C ALA A 133 -15.87 -0.44 -15.48
N SER A 134 -15.75 0.72 -14.87
CA SER A 134 -14.47 1.22 -14.32
C SER A 134 -14.02 0.42 -13.11
N ILE A 135 -14.94 0.06 -12.21
CA ILE A 135 -14.65 -0.82 -11.07
C ILE A 135 -14.20 -2.20 -11.56
N SER A 136 -14.89 -2.76 -12.56
CA SER A 136 -14.52 -4.05 -13.14
C SER A 136 -13.16 -3.99 -13.85
N ALA A 137 -12.84 -2.87 -14.51
CA ALA A 137 -11.54 -2.66 -15.12
C ALA A 137 -10.43 -2.61 -14.06
N LEU A 138 -10.64 -1.88 -12.95
CA LEU A 138 -9.70 -1.80 -11.84
C LEU A 138 -9.48 -3.19 -11.19
N ALA A 139 -10.54 -3.94 -10.95
CA ALA A 139 -10.44 -5.32 -10.46
C ALA A 139 -9.68 -6.22 -11.46
N GLY A 140 -9.96 -6.09 -12.75
CA GLY A 140 -9.25 -6.80 -13.81
C GLY A 140 -7.75 -6.49 -13.84
N LEU A 141 -7.39 -5.22 -13.66
CA LEU A 141 -5.99 -4.82 -13.57
C LEU A 141 -5.26 -5.50 -12.41
N GLN A 142 -5.89 -5.68 -11.27
CA GLN A 142 -5.30 -6.37 -10.13
C GLN A 142 -5.18 -7.88 -10.36
N VAL A 143 -6.27 -8.52 -10.82
CA VAL A 143 -6.35 -9.98 -10.91
C VAL A 143 -5.52 -10.55 -12.08
N LEU A 144 -5.35 -9.79 -13.15
CA LEU A 144 -4.64 -10.23 -14.35
C LEU A 144 -3.12 -10.00 -14.28
N GLN A 145 -2.62 -9.35 -13.25
CA GLN A 145 -1.18 -9.24 -13.03
C GLN A 145 -0.60 -10.58 -12.56
N ARG A 146 0.66 -10.83 -12.92
CA ARG A 146 1.42 -11.95 -12.35
C ARG A 146 1.57 -11.72 -10.85
N GLY A 147 1.09 -12.65 -10.04
CA GLY A 147 1.12 -12.55 -8.59
C GLY A 147 -0.12 -13.16 -7.98
N MET A 148 -0.31 -12.94 -6.69
CA MET A 148 -1.46 -13.39 -5.94
C MET A 148 -2.35 -12.17 -5.63
N PRO A 149 -3.59 -12.08 -6.13
CA PRO A 149 -4.47 -10.98 -5.82
C PRO A 149 -4.96 -11.07 -4.37
N PHE A 150 -4.74 -10.02 -3.60
CA PHE A 150 -5.28 -9.82 -2.26
C PHE A 150 -6.41 -8.81 -2.33
N LEU A 151 -7.64 -9.27 -2.16
CA LEU A 151 -8.83 -8.43 -2.17
C LEU A 151 -9.10 -7.95 -0.75
N TYR A 152 -9.15 -6.63 -0.58
CA TYR A 152 -9.52 -6.05 0.70
C TYR A 152 -11.06 -6.05 0.85
N GLN A 153 -11.55 -6.27 2.06
CA GLN A 153 -12.99 -6.30 2.36
C GLN A 153 -13.69 -5.03 1.87
N GLY A 154 -14.78 -5.18 1.11
CA GLY A 154 -15.51 -4.09 0.47
C GLY A 154 -15.02 -3.73 -0.93
N GLN A 155 -13.83 -4.17 -1.32
CA GLN A 155 -13.33 -3.98 -2.68
C GLN A 155 -14.18 -4.75 -3.71
N GLU A 156 -14.67 -5.94 -3.34
CA GLU A 156 -15.50 -6.81 -4.17
C GLU A 156 -16.86 -6.19 -4.57
N ILE A 157 -17.29 -5.18 -3.82
CA ILE A 157 -18.51 -4.40 -4.13
C ILE A 157 -18.19 -2.98 -4.60
N GLY A 158 -16.92 -2.66 -4.82
CA GLY A 158 -16.48 -1.35 -5.29
C GLY A 158 -16.68 -0.24 -4.26
N MET A 159 -16.44 -0.49 -2.96
CA MET A 159 -16.60 0.55 -1.94
C MET A 159 -15.74 1.77 -2.25
N THR A 160 -16.34 2.95 -2.05
CA THR A 160 -15.67 4.25 -2.10
C THR A 160 -15.45 4.81 -0.70
N ASN A 161 -14.68 5.89 -0.60
CA ASN A 161 -14.59 6.66 0.63
C ASN A 161 -15.93 7.30 0.99
N CYS A 162 -16.12 7.59 2.27
CA CYS A 162 -17.32 8.24 2.79
C CYS A 162 -17.06 9.73 3.00
N HIS A 163 -17.94 10.59 2.48
CA HIS A 163 -17.91 12.01 2.75
C HIS A 163 -18.29 12.29 4.21
N ARG A 164 -17.49 13.11 4.87
CA ARG A 164 -17.73 13.63 6.21
C ARG A 164 -17.72 15.15 6.19
N ASN A 165 -18.52 15.77 7.04
CA ASN A 165 -18.72 17.23 7.03
C ASN A 165 -17.80 17.96 8.01
N ASP A 166 -17.22 17.24 8.96
CA ASP A 166 -16.35 17.82 9.99
C ASP A 166 -15.23 16.85 10.37
N ILE A 167 -14.08 17.40 10.75
CA ILE A 167 -12.91 16.60 11.14
C ILE A 167 -13.17 15.74 12.39
N SER A 168 -14.12 16.12 13.23
CA SER A 168 -14.51 15.34 14.42
C SER A 168 -15.20 14.02 14.08
N GLU A 169 -15.69 13.87 12.86
CA GLU A 169 -16.30 12.62 12.37
C GLU A 169 -15.24 11.57 11.93
N TYR A 170 -13.99 11.94 11.88
CA TYR A 170 -12.87 11.03 11.63
C TYR A 170 -12.32 10.50 12.95
N ASP A 171 -11.99 9.21 13.00
CA ASP A 171 -11.41 8.57 14.19
C ASP A 171 -9.89 8.44 14.10
N ASP A 172 -9.35 8.26 12.90
CA ASP A 172 -7.92 8.06 12.70
C ASP A 172 -7.10 9.31 13.06
N ILE A 173 -6.14 9.13 13.95
CA ILE A 173 -5.24 10.18 14.43
C ILE A 173 -4.40 10.74 13.26
N SER A 174 -3.94 9.88 12.36
CA SER A 174 -3.14 10.32 11.20
C SER A 174 -3.93 11.26 10.30
N THR A 175 -5.23 10.99 10.11
CA THR A 175 -6.11 11.87 9.33
C THR A 175 -6.29 13.23 10.01
N LYS A 176 -6.49 13.26 11.34
CA LYS A 176 -6.60 14.49 12.12
C LYS A 176 -5.30 15.31 12.07
N ASP A 177 -4.16 14.65 12.17
CA ASP A 177 -2.86 15.29 12.05
C ASP A 177 -2.64 15.87 10.64
N GLN A 178 -3.00 15.15 9.59
CA GLN A 178 -2.90 15.64 8.21
C GLN A 178 -3.86 16.79 7.92
N TYR A 179 -5.05 16.78 8.49
CA TYR A 179 -5.95 17.95 8.44
C TYR A 179 -5.30 19.19 9.04
N GLN A 180 -4.68 19.06 10.23
CA GLN A 180 -4.00 20.19 10.85
C GLN A 180 -2.80 20.68 10.02
N VAL A 181 -2.03 19.76 9.46
CA VAL A 181 -0.91 20.08 8.54
C VAL A 181 -1.42 20.87 7.33
N ALA A 182 -2.57 20.52 6.76
CA ALA A 182 -3.18 21.24 5.66
C ALA A 182 -3.62 22.67 6.07
N ILE A 183 -4.26 22.81 7.23
CA ILE A 183 -4.64 24.13 7.77
C ILE A 183 -3.41 25.01 8.02
N ASP A 184 -2.35 24.44 8.61
CA ASP A 184 -1.10 25.16 8.91
C ASP A 184 -0.37 25.56 7.62
N ALA A 185 -0.54 24.81 6.52
CA ALA A 185 -0.05 25.13 5.19
C ALA A 185 -0.89 26.22 4.48
N GLY A 186 -2.01 26.64 5.07
CA GLY A 186 -2.86 27.70 4.54
C GLY A 186 -4.08 27.25 3.74
N CYS A 187 -4.39 25.95 3.73
CA CYS A 187 -5.62 25.45 3.12
C CYS A 187 -6.86 25.94 3.90
N THR A 188 -7.96 26.14 3.20
CA THR A 188 -9.27 26.36 3.84
C THR A 188 -9.73 25.08 4.52
N LYS A 189 -10.73 25.17 5.38
CA LYS A 189 -11.32 24.00 6.04
C LYS A 189 -11.93 23.04 5.02
N GLU A 190 -12.57 23.58 4.01
CA GLU A 190 -13.19 22.82 2.93
C GLU A 190 -12.14 22.04 2.11
N GLU A 191 -11.02 22.68 1.77
CA GLU A 191 -9.91 22.03 1.08
C GLU A 191 -9.26 20.95 1.95
N ALA A 192 -9.05 21.22 3.24
CA ALA A 192 -8.49 20.24 4.16
C ALA A 192 -9.43 19.03 4.36
N LEU A 193 -10.75 19.23 4.44
CA LEU A 193 -11.73 18.15 4.50
C LEU A 193 -11.80 17.35 3.20
N ALA A 194 -11.75 18.01 2.05
CA ALA A 194 -11.67 17.31 0.77
C ALA A 194 -10.43 16.41 0.70
N CYS A 195 -9.28 16.92 1.19
CA CYS A 195 -8.06 16.16 1.30
C CYS A 195 -8.22 14.92 2.22
N CYS A 196 -8.89 15.08 3.37
CA CYS A 196 -9.20 13.96 4.27
C CYS A 196 -10.12 12.94 3.60
N TYR A 197 -11.17 13.38 2.90
CA TYR A 197 -12.07 12.50 2.17
C TYR A 197 -11.29 11.57 1.22
N GLU A 198 -10.34 12.12 0.55
CA GLU A 198 -9.65 11.41 -0.52
C GLU A 198 -8.49 10.53 -0.02
N ASN A 199 -7.85 10.87 1.12
CA ASN A 199 -6.65 10.17 1.57
C ASN A 199 -6.81 9.37 2.86
N SER A 200 -7.89 9.59 3.61
CA SER A 200 -8.04 8.98 4.91
C SER A 200 -8.24 7.47 4.84
N ARG A 201 -7.49 6.75 5.65
CA ARG A 201 -7.70 5.32 5.89
C ARG A 201 -8.93 5.00 6.75
N ASP A 202 -9.54 5.98 7.40
CA ASP A 202 -10.80 5.81 8.14
C ASP A 202 -11.88 5.13 7.30
N ASN A 203 -11.88 5.39 6.00
CA ASN A 203 -12.79 4.77 5.05
C ASN A 203 -12.56 3.26 4.89
N ALA A 204 -11.34 2.78 5.16
CA ALA A 204 -10.99 1.37 5.14
C ALA A 204 -11.22 0.71 6.51
N LEU A 205 -11.09 1.46 7.62
CA LEU A 205 -11.27 0.95 8.98
C LEU A 205 -12.75 0.82 9.37
N SER A 206 -13.64 1.62 8.78
CA SER A 206 -15.04 1.77 9.21
C SER A 206 -15.96 0.58 8.91
N LEU A 207 -15.51 -0.44 8.19
CA LEU A 207 -16.30 -1.67 7.98
C LEU A 207 -16.54 -2.50 9.24
N ILE A 208 -15.86 -2.19 10.34
CA ILE A 208 -16.03 -2.86 11.62
C ILE A 208 -17.28 -2.38 12.37
N HIS A 209 -17.92 -1.31 11.88
CA HIS A 209 -19.02 -0.63 12.56
C HIS A 209 -20.36 -0.67 11.80
N ILE A 210 -20.52 -1.57 10.80
CA ILE A 210 -21.82 -1.80 10.14
C ILE A 210 -22.56 -2.93 10.84
#